data_b7e7f33e9d27971dc46c5f1ee2836c8e
#
_entry.id   b7e7f33e9d27971dc46c5f1ee2836c8e
#
_cell.length_a   1.000
_cell.length_b   1.000
_cell.length_c   1.000
_cell.angle_alpha   90.00
_cell.angle_beta   90.00
_cell.angle_gamma   90.00
#
_symmetry.space_group_name_H-M   'P 1'
#
loop_
_entity.id
_entity.type
_entity.pdbx_description
1 polymer ?
#
loop_
_entity_poly.entity_id
_entity_poly.type
_entity_poly.pdbx_seq_one_letter_code
_entity_poly.pdbx_strand_id
1 'polypeptide(L)'
;MIDETGDIRLLLSTLQGIVNRAEPRIYLLENEEEGKTTWLNDLHVPYVLHKDPWQLVKKYKNEVKGLIIYDPQVPDSINVATTLAGLKDAVVAGPELAAKLQAAPYKLKVLEDLRGKFKDRLDAYTWQYEHLWNQTTHRMLVGLSPDTSIKIPPGLPESFETIAQETEQIRDASNKASYDLDLTRFLGNDSVYLRFDDAFTQDGWGSAVHEITVKADGKIIAQFVPGTPEEEPFLYDRQGSQISAGDGGHRFADGGNYFVYRFTPPAGTQELTASVVMWNQYKVSAGNVQPLSSEQKEPYGYLRDYAVANKAMVFWLEVNDPKQKALFEKILSSVKPGTPYLGWFSNDTAGEFNSVEVTSNHGVYVLAADWFSNMTVFSGTQIQPTRPQTPANPKLDNKIYVTYTFSEGDNFQYNQHRMRILWDDPARGQVPINWTSSPLLYDAAPAILNYYQKTATANDFMMAGPSGAGYFYPSAWPQASFDDFLKQSYKYLQKSGMNLTYVLNRINGENVPLGSSYAKDYEQYYKAPGLFLSWEDRYGVDILNQSLPVSTIQGISTVQDGLRILEQAKAGWDGKSPLFVSLGLLAWSLTPSDVAAMTKELGPEFEIVRGDQYFSLIREANGLPVKP
;
A
#
# COMPACT_ATOMS: atom_id res chain seq x y z
N MET A 1 -4.52 26.06 -10.48
CA MET A 1 -3.82 24.81 -10.16
C MET A 1 -2.43 24.97 -10.75
N ILE A 2 -1.43 24.78 -9.97
CA ILE A 2 -0.06 24.69 -10.46
C ILE A 2 0.08 23.22 -10.81
N ASP A 3 0.29 22.89 -12.08
CA ASP A 3 0.80 21.57 -12.46
C ASP A 3 2.22 21.49 -11.92
N GLU A 4 2.32 21.05 -10.68
CA GLU A 4 3.62 20.82 -10.05
C GLU A 4 4.19 19.55 -10.65
N THR A 5 5.28 19.70 -11.40
CA THR A 5 6.05 18.55 -11.87
C THR A 5 6.61 17.80 -10.66
N GLY A 6 6.86 16.50 -10.80
CA GLY A 6 7.45 15.69 -9.73
C GLY A 6 8.76 16.27 -9.19
N ASP A 7 9.53 16.98 -10.04
CA ASP A 7 10.78 17.64 -9.62
C ASP A 7 10.51 18.84 -8.68
N ILE A 8 9.45 19.62 -8.93
CA ILE A 8 9.02 20.70 -8.01
C ILE A 8 8.51 20.12 -6.70
N ARG A 9 7.74 19.03 -6.74
CA ARG A 9 7.27 18.33 -5.53
C ARG A 9 8.45 17.81 -4.71
N LEU A 10 9.44 17.20 -5.34
CA LEU A 10 10.67 16.74 -4.69
C LEU A 10 11.44 17.89 -4.00
N LEU A 11 11.59 19.01 -4.71
CA LEU A 11 12.18 20.24 -4.14
C LEU A 11 11.43 20.69 -2.89
N LEU A 12 10.09 20.80 -2.99
CA LEU A 12 9.26 21.30 -1.89
C LEU A 12 9.23 20.34 -0.70
N SER A 13 9.17 19.02 -0.94
CA SER A 13 9.21 18.01 0.13
C SER A 13 10.54 18.02 0.88
N THR A 14 11.66 18.16 0.17
CA THR A 14 12.97 18.26 0.84
C THR A 14 13.14 19.59 1.58
N LEU A 15 12.64 20.70 1.04
CA LEU A 15 12.56 21.98 1.74
C LEU A 15 11.71 21.88 3.01
N GLN A 16 10.52 21.28 2.89
CA GLN A 16 9.60 21.05 4.02
C GLN A 16 10.29 20.27 5.13
N GLY A 17 11.03 19.21 4.80
CA GLY A 17 11.75 18.40 5.78
C GLY A 17 12.80 19.18 6.57
N ILE A 18 13.48 20.14 5.95
CA ILE A 18 14.44 21.03 6.63
C ILE A 18 13.70 22.03 7.51
N VAL A 19 12.72 22.73 6.94
CA VAL A 19 12.00 23.83 7.59
C VAL A 19 11.16 23.34 8.76
N ASN A 20 10.53 22.16 8.62
CA ASN A 20 9.67 21.58 9.65
C ASN A 20 10.42 20.78 10.73
N ARG A 21 11.74 20.66 10.64
CA ARG A 21 12.53 19.82 11.57
C ARG A 21 12.32 20.18 13.04
N ALA A 22 12.16 21.44 13.37
CA ALA A 22 11.94 21.90 14.73
C ALA A 22 10.45 22.04 15.09
N GLU A 23 9.66 22.54 14.17
CA GLU A 23 8.23 22.77 14.31
C GLU A 23 7.53 22.83 12.94
N PRO A 24 6.26 22.44 12.81
CA PRO A 24 5.51 22.51 11.56
C PRO A 24 5.34 23.96 11.06
N ARG A 25 5.86 24.29 9.88
CA ARG A 25 5.74 25.61 9.24
C ARG A 25 5.35 25.57 7.77
N ILE A 26 5.52 24.43 7.10
CA ILE A 26 5.09 24.21 5.72
C ILE A 26 4.15 23.01 5.70
N TYR A 27 2.99 23.18 5.08
CA TYR A 27 2.06 22.12 4.71
C TYR A 27 1.88 22.16 3.20
N LEU A 28 2.11 21.04 2.52
CA LEU A 28 1.89 20.91 1.08
C LEU A 28 0.46 20.44 0.84
N LEU A 29 -0.29 21.19 0.01
CA LEU A 29 -1.64 20.80 -0.37
C LEU A 29 -1.58 19.84 -1.56
N GLU A 30 -1.95 18.61 -1.33
CA GLU A 30 -2.04 17.54 -2.32
C GLU A 30 -3.49 17.33 -2.76
N ASN A 31 -3.68 16.76 -3.96
CA ASN A 31 -5.02 16.37 -4.45
C ASN A 31 -5.32 14.94 -3.98
N GLU A 32 -5.61 14.81 -2.69
CA GLU A 32 -5.93 13.53 -2.08
C GLU A 32 -7.43 13.21 -2.16
N GLU A 33 -7.76 11.93 -2.08
CA GLU A 33 -9.14 11.44 -2.20
C GLU A 33 -10.08 12.02 -1.14
N GLU A 34 -9.59 12.16 0.10
CA GLU A 34 -10.37 12.72 1.22
C GLU A 34 -10.55 14.24 1.13
N GLY A 35 -9.89 14.86 0.18
CA GLY A 35 -9.96 16.30 -0.05
C GLY A 35 -8.73 17.06 0.42
N LYS A 36 -8.35 18.03 -0.40
CA LYS A 36 -7.12 18.84 -0.32
C LYS A 36 -6.85 19.50 1.03
N THR A 37 -7.88 19.90 1.75
CA THR A 37 -7.76 20.67 3.00
C THR A 37 -8.36 19.94 4.20
N THR A 38 -8.82 18.73 4.04
CA THR A 38 -9.53 17.97 5.06
C THR A 38 -8.74 17.90 6.36
N TRP A 39 -7.53 17.36 6.33
CA TRP A 39 -6.69 17.26 7.51
C TRP A 39 -6.17 18.61 8.01
N LEU A 40 -5.90 19.56 7.10
CA LEU A 40 -5.48 20.90 7.50
C LEU A 40 -6.57 21.63 8.31
N ASN A 41 -7.84 21.43 7.92
CA ASN A 41 -8.98 21.96 8.67
C ASN A 41 -9.11 21.32 10.06
N ASP A 42 -8.88 19.99 10.15
CA ASP A 42 -8.96 19.27 11.44
C ASP A 42 -7.80 19.61 12.39
N LEU A 43 -6.69 20.12 11.89
CA LEU A 43 -5.59 20.61 12.73
C LEU A 43 -5.96 21.91 13.47
N HIS A 44 -6.97 22.65 13.01
CA HIS A 44 -7.43 23.93 13.60
C HIS A 44 -6.29 24.95 13.82
N VAL A 45 -5.30 24.96 12.95
CA VAL A 45 -4.17 25.91 13.02
C VAL A 45 -4.34 27.03 12.01
N PRO A 46 -3.94 28.28 12.34
CA PRO A 46 -3.94 29.37 11.36
C PRO A 46 -2.89 29.11 10.28
N TYR A 47 -3.23 29.36 9.02
CA TYR A 47 -2.31 29.22 7.91
C TYR A 47 -2.46 30.33 6.87
N VAL A 48 -1.43 30.53 6.07
CA VAL A 48 -1.41 31.42 4.92
C VAL A 48 -1.24 30.58 3.65
N LEU A 49 -2.20 30.68 2.75
CA LEU A 49 -2.14 29.96 1.48
C LEU A 49 -1.22 30.70 0.48
N HIS A 50 -0.18 30.02 0.04
CA HIS A 50 0.67 30.43 -1.06
C HIS A 50 0.27 29.67 -2.34
N LYS A 51 -0.23 30.39 -3.37
CA LYS A 51 -0.63 29.80 -4.65
C LYS A 51 0.56 29.49 -5.55
N ASP A 52 1.69 30.15 -5.32
CA ASP A 52 2.94 29.97 -6.05
C ASP A 52 3.97 29.32 -5.13
N PRO A 53 4.42 28.08 -5.40
CA PRO A 53 5.39 27.36 -4.59
C PRO A 53 6.75 28.09 -4.50
N TRP A 54 7.09 28.91 -5.49
CA TRP A 54 8.32 29.69 -5.50
C TRP A 54 8.39 30.74 -4.40
N GLN A 55 7.23 31.16 -3.88
CA GLN A 55 7.18 32.04 -2.71
C GLN A 55 7.72 31.34 -1.45
N LEU A 56 7.43 30.04 -1.29
CA LEU A 56 7.98 29.24 -0.19
C LEU A 56 9.50 29.08 -0.32
N VAL A 57 9.99 28.73 -1.51
CA VAL A 57 11.42 28.61 -1.77
C VAL A 57 12.13 29.94 -1.47
N LYS A 58 11.58 31.06 -1.92
CA LYS A 58 12.14 32.40 -1.66
C LYS A 58 12.13 32.74 -0.16
N LYS A 59 11.05 32.42 0.54
CA LYS A 59 10.88 32.69 1.96
C LYS A 59 11.91 31.93 2.81
N TYR A 60 12.14 30.65 2.50
CA TYR A 60 12.93 29.74 3.33
C TYR A 60 14.31 29.45 2.78
N LYS A 61 14.75 30.06 1.68
CA LYS A 61 16.06 29.80 1.05
C LYS A 61 17.26 29.95 1.98
N ASN A 62 17.17 30.78 3.02
CA ASN A 62 18.26 31.01 3.96
C ASN A 62 18.36 29.92 5.05
N GLU A 63 17.37 29.03 5.13
CA GLU A 63 17.36 27.88 6.04
C GLU A 63 18.01 26.64 5.40
N VAL A 64 18.24 26.67 4.09
CA VAL A 64 18.95 25.62 3.36
C VAL A 64 20.37 26.05 3.05
N LYS A 65 21.31 25.11 3.16
CA LYS A 65 22.74 25.38 2.88
C LYS A 65 23.09 25.31 1.41
N GLY A 66 22.23 24.68 0.61
CA GLY A 66 22.45 24.55 -0.82
C GLY A 66 21.56 23.51 -1.49
N LEU A 67 22.07 22.95 -2.57
CA LEU A 67 21.36 22.14 -3.55
C LEU A 67 22.13 20.85 -3.82
N ILE A 68 21.40 19.73 -3.91
CA ILE A 68 21.89 18.44 -4.41
C ILE A 68 21.25 18.20 -5.77
N ILE A 69 22.03 17.92 -6.79
CA ILE A 69 21.55 17.60 -8.13
C ILE A 69 21.56 16.08 -8.31
N TYR A 70 20.40 15.49 -8.60
CA TYR A 70 20.31 14.07 -8.92
C TYR A 70 20.59 13.80 -10.41
N ASP A 71 20.85 12.54 -10.76
CA ASP A 71 21.08 12.10 -12.12
C ASP A 71 19.81 11.48 -12.72
N PRO A 72 19.15 12.10 -13.72
CA PRO A 72 17.99 11.51 -14.39
C PRO A 72 18.28 10.17 -15.10
N GLN A 73 19.55 9.88 -15.43
CA GLN A 73 19.96 8.61 -16.06
C GLN A 73 19.99 7.45 -15.05
N VAL A 74 20.11 7.76 -13.76
CA VAL A 74 20.08 6.80 -12.65
C VAL A 74 19.08 7.32 -11.62
N PRO A 75 17.77 7.05 -11.79
CA PRO A 75 16.70 7.56 -10.93
C PRO A 75 16.94 7.30 -9.43
N ASP A 76 17.56 6.18 -9.08
CA ASP A 76 17.92 5.83 -7.70
C ASP A 76 18.84 6.87 -7.03
N SER A 77 19.52 7.71 -7.79
CA SER A 77 20.26 8.86 -7.28
C SER A 77 19.37 9.90 -6.58
N ILE A 78 18.06 9.92 -6.83
CA ILE A 78 17.06 10.75 -6.11
C ILE A 78 17.05 10.37 -4.63
N ASN A 79 17.09 9.07 -4.31
CA ASN A 79 17.11 8.58 -2.94
C ASN A 79 18.44 8.92 -2.24
N VAL A 80 19.56 8.80 -2.95
CA VAL A 80 20.87 9.24 -2.45
C VAL A 80 20.87 10.76 -2.21
N ALA A 81 20.32 11.54 -3.14
CA ALA A 81 20.19 13.00 -3.00
C ALA A 81 19.30 13.37 -1.80
N THR A 82 18.18 12.65 -1.58
CA THR A 82 17.30 12.85 -0.41
C THR A 82 18.04 12.59 0.91
N THR A 83 18.84 11.54 0.97
CA THR A 83 19.67 11.22 2.14
C THR A 83 20.71 12.33 2.39
N LEU A 84 21.40 12.76 1.35
CA LEU A 84 22.36 13.87 1.43
C LEU A 84 21.68 15.19 1.82
N ALA A 85 20.48 15.44 1.34
CA ALA A 85 19.70 16.63 1.69
C ALA A 85 19.44 16.70 3.20
N GLY A 86 19.06 15.58 3.82
CA GLY A 86 18.90 15.49 5.27
C GLY A 86 20.20 15.73 6.05
N LEU A 87 21.32 15.18 5.56
CA LEU A 87 22.64 15.31 6.20
C LEU A 87 23.27 16.70 6.05
N LYS A 88 23.06 17.34 4.89
CA LYS A 88 23.73 18.60 4.53
C LYS A 88 22.82 19.84 4.65
N ASP A 89 21.56 19.68 5.09
CA ASP A 89 20.54 20.74 5.11
C ASP A 89 20.35 21.37 3.72
N ALA A 90 20.19 20.54 2.71
CA ALA A 90 20.07 20.92 1.31
C ALA A 90 18.71 20.52 0.72
N VAL A 91 18.33 21.12 -0.40
CA VAL A 91 17.20 20.71 -1.21
C VAL A 91 17.65 19.88 -2.41
N VAL A 92 16.73 19.10 -2.98
CA VAL A 92 17.01 18.24 -4.14
C VAL A 92 16.32 18.78 -5.38
N ALA A 93 17.00 18.76 -6.51
CA ALA A 93 16.42 19.09 -7.81
C ALA A 93 17.13 18.37 -8.97
N GLY A 94 16.40 18.19 -10.07
CA GLY A 94 16.98 17.78 -11.34
C GLY A 94 17.81 18.90 -12.01
N PRO A 95 18.54 18.57 -13.08
CA PRO A 95 19.47 19.51 -13.71
C PRO A 95 18.84 20.83 -14.18
N GLU A 96 17.66 20.78 -14.78
CA GLU A 96 16.96 21.97 -15.28
C GLU A 96 16.49 22.87 -14.14
N LEU A 97 15.86 22.29 -13.13
CA LEU A 97 15.40 23.01 -11.95
C LEU A 97 16.58 23.56 -11.15
N ALA A 98 17.69 22.83 -11.07
CA ALA A 98 18.92 23.25 -10.43
C ALA A 98 19.49 24.54 -11.07
N ALA A 99 19.45 24.67 -12.38
CA ALA A 99 19.89 25.88 -13.08
C ALA A 99 19.07 27.11 -12.64
N LYS A 100 17.74 26.97 -12.49
CA LYS A 100 16.87 28.02 -11.97
C LYS A 100 17.20 28.39 -10.52
N LEU A 101 17.49 27.40 -9.67
CA LEU A 101 17.80 27.61 -8.25
C LEU A 101 19.16 28.26 -8.02
N GLN A 102 20.12 28.07 -8.92
CA GLN A 102 21.42 28.74 -8.88
C GLN A 102 21.37 30.21 -9.31
N ALA A 103 20.39 30.56 -10.16
CA ALA A 103 20.17 31.92 -10.63
C ALA A 103 19.50 32.82 -9.58
N ALA A 104 19.51 34.13 -9.81
CA ALA A 104 18.72 35.07 -9.02
C ALA A 104 17.21 34.79 -9.17
N PRO A 105 16.39 34.93 -8.12
CA PRO A 105 16.70 35.47 -6.80
C PRO A 105 17.17 34.43 -5.77
N TYR A 106 17.27 33.13 -6.12
CA TYR A 106 17.53 32.06 -5.18
C TYR A 106 19.01 31.96 -4.81
N LYS A 107 19.89 31.87 -5.78
CA LYS A 107 21.36 31.81 -5.64
C LYS A 107 21.85 30.68 -4.72
N LEU A 108 21.20 29.51 -4.81
CA LEU A 108 21.62 28.35 -4.04
C LEU A 108 22.91 27.76 -4.58
N LYS A 109 23.81 27.38 -3.69
CA LYS A 109 25.10 26.74 -4.05
C LYS A 109 24.85 25.24 -4.27
N VAL A 110 25.49 24.68 -5.30
CA VAL A 110 25.54 23.23 -5.47
C VAL A 110 26.49 22.65 -4.43
N LEU A 111 26.01 21.77 -3.57
CA LEU A 111 26.82 21.07 -2.57
C LEU A 111 27.29 19.71 -3.09
N GLU A 112 26.45 19.03 -3.87
CA GLU A 112 26.77 17.78 -4.55
C GLU A 112 26.07 17.73 -5.90
N ASP A 113 26.79 17.21 -6.89
CA ASP A 113 26.26 16.88 -8.22
C ASP A 113 26.44 15.37 -8.44
N LEU A 114 25.35 14.65 -8.52
CA LEU A 114 25.37 13.18 -8.63
C LEU A 114 25.33 12.68 -10.08
N ARG A 115 25.30 13.58 -11.07
CA ARG A 115 25.29 13.19 -12.49
C ARG A 115 26.55 12.43 -12.88
N GLY A 116 26.36 11.26 -13.50
CA GLY A 116 27.46 10.38 -13.92
C GLY A 116 28.22 9.73 -12.77
N LYS A 117 27.74 9.85 -11.52
CA LYS A 117 28.43 9.30 -10.35
C LYS A 117 28.18 7.80 -10.18
N PHE A 118 27.00 7.34 -10.54
CA PHE A 118 26.55 5.95 -10.36
C PHE A 118 26.24 5.30 -11.71
N LYS A 119 26.42 3.99 -11.78
CA LYS A 119 26.14 3.19 -12.97
C LYS A 119 24.69 2.69 -12.96
N ASP A 120 24.21 2.28 -11.79
CA ASP A 120 22.91 1.65 -11.59
C ASP A 120 22.47 1.78 -10.12
N ARG A 121 21.31 1.21 -9.82
CA ARG A 121 20.71 1.14 -8.48
C ARG A 121 21.64 0.55 -7.44
N LEU A 122 22.23 -0.60 -7.74
CA LEU A 122 23.07 -1.32 -6.79
C LEU A 122 24.35 -0.53 -6.46
N ASP A 123 24.96 0.08 -7.46
CA ASP A 123 26.13 0.94 -7.28
C ASP A 123 25.79 2.16 -6.42
N ALA A 124 24.66 2.82 -6.69
CA ALA A 124 24.19 3.97 -5.93
C ALA A 124 23.96 3.65 -4.44
N TYR A 125 23.24 2.58 -4.14
CA TYR A 125 22.93 2.23 -2.74
C TYR A 125 24.09 1.56 -2.02
N THR A 126 24.98 0.86 -2.72
CA THR A 126 26.24 0.36 -2.13
C THR A 126 27.12 1.53 -1.70
N TRP A 127 27.32 2.50 -2.59
CA TRP A 127 28.07 3.72 -2.26
C TRP A 127 27.43 4.46 -1.08
N GLN A 128 26.10 4.62 -1.10
CA GLN A 128 25.36 5.31 -0.02
C GLN A 128 25.56 4.63 1.33
N TYR A 129 25.45 3.30 1.38
CA TYR A 129 25.67 2.54 2.60
C TYR A 129 27.10 2.69 3.11
N GLU A 130 28.09 2.58 2.25
CA GLU A 130 29.51 2.65 2.64
C GLU A 130 29.94 4.05 3.12
N HIS A 131 29.37 5.12 2.55
CA HIS A 131 29.83 6.49 2.80
C HIS A 131 28.90 7.30 3.71
N LEU A 132 27.61 7.00 3.76
CA LEU A 132 26.62 7.84 4.46
C LEU A 132 25.97 7.14 5.65
N TRP A 133 25.89 5.81 5.69
CA TRP A 133 25.17 5.07 6.72
C TRP A 133 25.48 5.54 8.14
N ASN A 134 26.75 5.65 8.50
CA ASN A 134 27.16 6.04 9.84
C ASN A 134 26.78 7.49 10.23
N GLN A 135 26.34 8.31 9.27
CA GLN A 135 25.90 9.69 9.50
C GLN A 135 24.39 9.79 9.59
N THR A 136 23.65 8.75 9.16
CA THR A 136 22.20 8.71 9.15
C THR A 136 21.63 8.22 10.47
N THR A 137 20.33 8.42 10.68
CA THR A 137 19.66 7.80 11.82
C THR A 137 19.54 6.29 11.63
N HIS A 138 19.76 5.53 12.71
CA HIS A 138 19.53 4.08 12.75
C HIS A 138 18.25 3.71 13.51
N ARG A 139 17.42 4.70 13.83
CA ARG A 139 16.15 4.47 14.54
C ARG A 139 15.00 4.07 13.60
N MET A 140 15.20 4.22 12.32
CA MET A 140 14.25 3.84 11.26
C MET A 140 14.99 3.58 9.96
N LEU A 141 14.39 2.77 9.11
CA LEU A 141 14.75 2.58 7.71
C LEU A 141 13.66 3.21 6.84
N VAL A 142 14.02 3.69 5.64
CA VAL A 142 13.05 4.33 4.73
C VAL A 142 13.20 3.74 3.33
N GLY A 143 12.14 3.08 2.85
CA GLY A 143 12.04 2.54 1.50
C GLY A 143 11.09 3.37 0.64
N LEU A 144 11.62 4.04 -0.39
CA LEU A 144 10.82 4.84 -1.31
C LEU A 144 11.21 4.58 -2.76
N SER A 145 10.21 4.47 -3.63
CA SER A 145 10.47 4.53 -5.05
C SER A 145 11.20 5.84 -5.41
N PRO A 146 12.23 5.81 -6.24
CA PRO A 146 12.88 7.04 -6.68
C PRO A 146 11.98 7.88 -7.58
N ASP A 147 11.14 7.23 -8.39
CA ASP A 147 10.27 7.84 -9.37
C ASP A 147 8.87 7.20 -9.40
N THR A 148 7.96 7.83 -10.11
CA THR A 148 6.63 7.32 -10.42
C THR A 148 6.29 7.60 -11.88
N SER A 149 5.41 6.81 -12.46
CA SER A 149 4.90 7.07 -13.80
C SER A 149 4.09 8.36 -13.86
N ILE A 150 4.22 9.10 -14.95
CA ILE A 150 3.39 10.29 -15.18
C ILE A 150 1.92 9.85 -15.27
N LYS A 151 1.05 10.50 -14.50
CA LYS A 151 -0.39 10.26 -14.57
C LYS A 151 -0.91 10.77 -15.92
N ILE A 152 -1.31 9.84 -16.78
CA ILE A 152 -2.01 10.15 -18.03
C ILE A 152 -3.49 10.28 -17.70
N PRO A 153 -4.20 11.29 -18.26
CA PRO A 153 -5.64 11.42 -18.07
C PRO A 153 -6.36 10.10 -18.42
N PRO A 154 -7.37 9.69 -17.64
CA PRO A 154 -8.13 8.48 -17.95
C PRO A 154 -8.90 8.65 -19.26
N GLY A 155 -9.01 7.56 -20.00
CA GLY A 155 -9.75 7.49 -21.25
C GLY A 155 -8.92 6.95 -22.41
N LEU A 156 -9.60 6.65 -23.51
CA LEU A 156 -8.94 6.24 -24.73
C LEU A 156 -8.36 7.46 -25.45
N PRO A 157 -7.19 7.33 -26.10
CA PRO A 157 -6.76 8.32 -27.07
C PRO A 157 -7.87 8.57 -28.13
N GLU A 158 -8.02 9.80 -28.58
CA GLU A 158 -9.09 10.17 -29.56
C GLU A 158 -9.07 9.33 -30.82
N SER A 159 -7.89 8.81 -31.22
CA SER A 159 -7.70 7.96 -32.39
C SER A 159 -7.92 6.47 -32.13
N PHE A 160 -8.27 6.07 -30.92
CA PHE A 160 -8.51 4.67 -30.57
C PHE A 160 -10.00 4.36 -30.57
N GLU A 161 -10.34 3.15 -31.01
CA GLU A 161 -11.69 2.62 -30.99
C GLU A 161 -11.74 1.35 -30.13
N THR A 162 -12.80 1.18 -29.36
CA THR A 162 -13.09 -0.11 -28.70
C THR A 162 -13.50 -1.14 -29.73
N ILE A 163 -12.79 -2.25 -29.81
CA ILE A 163 -13.02 -3.32 -30.81
C ILE A 163 -13.56 -4.60 -30.19
N ALA A 164 -13.37 -4.81 -28.89
CA ALA A 164 -13.98 -5.91 -28.14
C ALA A 164 -14.17 -5.49 -26.68
N GLN A 165 -15.25 -5.98 -26.06
CA GLN A 165 -15.53 -5.72 -24.66
C GLN A 165 -16.30 -6.89 -24.05
N GLU A 166 -15.93 -7.28 -22.82
CA GLU A 166 -16.63 -8.22 -21.98
C GLU A 166 -16.78 -7.64 -20.57
N THR A 167 -17.97 -7.63 -20.05
CA THR A 167 -18.32 -7.04 -18.76
C THR A 167 -18.76 -8.08 -17.72
N GLU A 168 -18.93 -9.35 -18.10
CA GLU A 168 -19.24 -10.41 -17.16
C GLU A 168 -18.03 -10.76 -16.31
N GLN A 169 -18.27 -11.02 -15.02
CA GLN A 169 -17.22 -11.39 -14.06
C GLN A 169 -16.78 -12.85 -14.25
N ILE A 170 -15.91 -13.09 -15.21
CA ILE A 170 -15.27 -14.38 -15.42
C ILE A 170 -13.89 -14.34 -14.76
N ARG A 171 -13.80 -14.73 -13.50
CA ARG A 171 -12.56 -14.66 -12.69
C ARG A 171 -11.75 -15.95 -12.69
N ASP A 172 -12.05 -16.88 -13.57
CA ASP A 172 -11.43 -18.19 -13.61
C ASP A 172 -10.69 -18.39 -14.92
N ALA A 173 -9.40 -18.65 -14.84
CA ALA A 173 -8.55 -18.97 -15.99
C ALA A 173 -9.01 -20.20 -16.79
N SER A 174 -9.86 -21.06 -16.22
CA SER A 174 -10.52 -22.14 -16.96
C SER A 174 -11.50 -21.62 -18.03
N ASN A 175 -11.94 -20.37 -17.90
CA ASN A 175 -12.80 -19.68 -18.86
C ASN A 175 -12.02 -18.85 -19.89
N LYS A 176 -10.74 -19.13 -20.11
CA LYS A 176 -9.97 -18.51 -21.19
C LYS A 176 -10.69 -18.71 -22.53
N ALA A 177 -10.85 -17.63 -23.27
CA ALA A 177 -11.41 -17.67 -24.61
C ALA A 177 -10.42 -17.07 -25.60
N SER A 178 -10.44 -17.55 -26.83
CA SER A 178 -9.68 -17.00 -27.94
C SER A 178 -10.58 -16.05 -28.74
N TYR A 179 -10.07 -14.88 -29.02
CA TYR A 179 -10.75 -13.82 -29.76
C TYR A 179 -9.93 -13.47 -31.00
N ASP A 180 -10.57 -13.47 -32.15
CA ASP A 180 -9.97 -12.99 -33.40
C ASP A 180 -10.40 -11.53 -33.62
N LEU A 181 -9.43 -10.64 -33.64
CA LEU A 181 -9.61 -9.19 -33.78
C LEU A 181 -9.16 -8.75 -35.16
N ASP A 182 -10.04 -8.10 -35.91
CA ASP A 182 -9.71 -7.47 -37.20
C ASP A 182 -9.10 -6.09 -36.96
N LEU A 183 -7.81 -5.95 -37.27
CA LEU A 183 -7.04 -4.72 -37.13
C LEU A 183 -6.79 -4.04 -38.50
N THR A 184 -7.34 -4.56 -39.59
CA THR A 184 -7.08 -4.11 -40.97
C THR A 184 -7.40 -2.64 -41.18
N ARG A 185 -8.47 -2.16 -40.56
CA ARG A 185 -8.90 -0.73 -40.69
C ARG A 185 -7.94 0.27 -40.03
N PHE A 186 -7.02 -0.20 -39.17
CA PHE A 186 -5.99 0.61 -38.54
C PHE A 186 -4.68 0.64 -39.33
N LEU A 187 -4.59 -0.04 -40.47
CA LEU A 187 -3.47 0.11 -41.40
C LEU A 187 -3.45 1.53 -41.98
N GLY A 188 -2.29 1.99 -42.41
CA GLY A 188 -2.12 3.30 -43.01
C GLY A 188 -1.08 4.19 -42.35
N ASN A 189 -0.67 3.85 -41.12
CA ASN A 189 0.48 4.41 -40.41
C ASN A 189 1.53 3.32 -40.18
N ASP A 190 2.71 3.70 -39.67
CA ASP A 190 3.83 2.77 -39.46
C ASP A 190 3.53 1.70 -38.43
N SER A 191 2.64 1.96 -37.47
CA SER A 191 2.34 1.03 -36.39
C SER A 191 0.85 0.99 -36.06
N VAL A 192 0.41 -0.16 -35.55
CA VAL A 192 -0.90 -0.38 -34.96
C VAL A 192 -0.72 -0.68 -33.47
N TYR A 193 -1.53 -0.05 -32.65
CA TYR A 193 -1.52 -0.19 -31.19
C TYR A 193 -2.75 -0.94 -30.73
N LEU A 194 -2.56 -1.91 -29.83
CA LEU A 194 -3.62 -2.71 -29.22
C LEU A 194 -3.56 -2.52 -27.70
N ARG A 195 -4.63 -2.00 -27.12
CA ARG A 195 -4.73 -1.63 -25.71
C ARG A 195 -5.75 -2.48 -25.00
N PHE A 196 -5.36 -2.93 -23.78
CA PHE A 196 -6.19 -3.70 -22.87
C PHE A 196 -6.45 -2.91 -21.62
N ASP A 197 -7.72 -2.68 -21.31
CA ASP A 197 -8.21 -1.98 -20.13
C ASP A 197 -9.11 -2.91 -19.31
N ASP A 198 -9.24 -2.62 -18.03
CA ASP A 198 -10.28 -3.16 -17.18
C ASP A 198 -11.65 -2.57 -17.57
N ALA A 199 -12.65 -3.42 -17.77
CA ALA A 199 -14.01 -2.99 -18.09
C ALA A 199 -14.84 -2.65 -16.85
N PHE A 200 -14.36 -3.06 -15.64
CA PHE A 200 -15.05 -2.80 -14.39
C PHE A 200 -14.06 -2.49 -13.25
N THR A 201 -13.71 -1.24 -13.10
CA THR A 201 -12.62 -0.76 -12.24
C THR A 201 -12.88 -0.82 -10.72
N GLN A 202 -13.97 -1.46 -10.26
CA GLN A 202 -14.41 -1.42 -8.87
C GLN A 202 -14.20 -2.72 -8.09
N ASP A 203 -13.62 -3.75 -8.70
CA ASP A 203 -13.58 -5.08 -8.10
C ASP A 203 -12.17 -5.66 -7.85
N GLY A 204 -11.12 -4.97 -8.23
CA GLY A 204 -9.72 -5.42 -8.07
C GLY A 204 -9.33 -6.57 -9.03
N TRP A 205 -10.10 -6.80 -10.10
CA TRP A 205 -9.82 -7.78 -11.15
C TRP A 205 -9.98 -7.12 -12.51
N GLY A 206 -9.05 -7.32 -13.40
CA GLY A 206 -9.08 -6.70 -14.72
C GLY A 206 -8.65 -7.65 -15.83
N SER A 207 -8.54 -7.12 -17.05
CA SER A 207 -8.24 -7.93 -18.22
C SER A 207 -6.94 -8.71 -18.04
N ALA A 208 -7.02 -10.03 -18.18
CA ALA A 208 -5.89 -10.95 -18.10
C ALA A 208 -5.64 -11.56 -19.49
N VAL A 209 -4.45 -11.33 -20.05
CA VAL A 209 -4.07 -11.76 -21.39
C VAL A 209 -2.94 -12.78 -21.31
N HIS A 210 -3.21 -13.96 -21.89
CA HIS A 210 -2.31 -15.12 -21.82
C HIS A 210 -1.50 -15.34 -23.09
N GLU A 211 -2.08 -15.10 -24.28
CA GLU A 211 -1.39 -15.31 -25.55
C GLU A 211 -1.85 -14.26 -26.58
N ILE A 212 -0.90 -13.75 -27.35
CA ILE A 212 -1.16 -12.89 -28.50
C ILE A 212 -0.43 -13.44 -29.72
N THR A 213 -1.17 -13.61 -30.82
CA THR A 213 -0.62 -13.91 -32.14
C THR A 213 -1.14 -12.89 -33.16
N VAL A 214 -0.23 -12.14 -33.79
CA VAL A 214 -0.58 -11.15 -34.83
C VAL A 214 -0.12 -11.62 -36.18
N LYS A 215 -1.00 -11.51 -37.18
CA LYS A 215 -0.73 -11.91 -38.56
C LYS A 215 -0.95 -10.75 -39.53
N ALA A 216 0.00 -10.57 -40.44
CA ALA A 216 -0.10 -9.68 -41.60
C ALA A 216 -0.20 -10.53 -42.86
N ASP A 217 -1.26 -10.41 -43.65
CA ASP A 217 -1.55 -11.20 -44.84
C ASP A 217 -1.39 -12.71 -44.55
N GLY A 218 -1.91 -13.19 -43.43
CA GLY A 218 -1.86 -14.56 -42.97
C GLY A 218 -0.51 -15.03 -42.39
N LYS A 219 0.56 -14.22 -42.43
CA LYS A 219 1.87 -14.55 -41.86
C LYS A 219 2.02 -13.99 -40.46
N ILE A 220 2.52 -14.80 -39.53
CA ILE A 220 2.79 -14.39 -38.15
C ILE A 220 3.89 -13.32 -38.13
N ILE A 221 3.62 -12.14 -37.58
CA ILE A 221 4.57 -11.06 -37.35
C ILE A 221 4.89 -10.88 -35.86
N ALA A 222 4.03 -11.38 -34.97
CA ALA A 222 4.26 -11.42 -33.54
C ALA A 222 3.54 -12.63 -32.93
N GLN A 223 4.20 -13.33 -32.01
CA GLN A 223 3.57 -14.37 -31.19
C GLN A 223 4.33 -14.46 -29.86
N PHE A 224 3.62 -14.29 -28.75
CA PHE A 224 4.23 -14.30 -27.42
C PHE A 224 3.17 -14.56 -26.33
N VAL A 225 3.67 -14.92 -25.16
CA VAL A 225 2.91 -14.97 -23.89
C VAL A 225 3.18 -13.67 -23.13
N PRO A 226 2.17 -12.82 -22.86
CA PRO A 226 2.33 -11.65 -22.06
C PRO A 226 2.92 -11.95 -20.67
N GLY A 227 3.85 -11.12 -20.20
CA GLY A 227 4.59 -11.33 -18.97
C GLY A 227 5.88 -12.14 -19.13
N THR A 228 6.23 -12.54 -20.36
CA THR A 228 7.51 -13.21 -20.67
C THR A 228 8.45 -12.26 -21.43
N PRO A 229 9.77 -12.56 -21.50
CA PRO A 229 10.71 -11.71 -22.22
C PRO A 229 10.38 -11.52 -23.72
N GLU A 230 9.65 -12.45 -24.32
CA GLU A 230 9.23 -12.40 -25.71
C GLU A 230 8.23 -11.28 -26.03
N GLU A 231 7.55 -10.72 -25.02
CA GLU A 231 6.64 -9.58 -25.20
C GLU A 231 7.38 -8.23 -25.36
N GLU A 232 8.59 -8.09 -24.80
CA GLU A 232 9.31 -6.81 -24.70
C GLU A 232 9.47 -6.06 -26.05
N PRO A 233 9.70 -6.70 -27.19
CA PRO A 233 9.77 -5.98 -28.47
C PRO A 233 8.45 -5.31 -28.88
N PHE A 234 7.33 -5.79 -28.36
CA PHE A 234 5.98 -5.34 -28.71
C PHE A 234 5.33 -4.49 -27.63
N LEU A 235 5.77 -4.60 -26.38
CA LEU A 235 5.17 -3.86 -25.26
C LEU A 235 5.53 -2.38 -25.36
N TYR A 236 4.51 -1.58 -25.63
CA TYR A 236 4.64 -0.12 -25.78
C TYR A 236 4.42 0.61 -24.47
N ASP A 237 3.42 0.20 -23.68
CA ASP A 237 3.08 0.83 -22.40
C ASP A 237 2.53 -0.21 -21.42
N ARG A 238 2.92 -0.11 -20.17
CA ARG A 238 2.56 -1.04 -19.10
C ARG A 238 1.95 -0.38 -17.87
N GLN A 239 1.22 0.70 -18.05
CA GLN A 239 0.70 1.55 -17.00
C GLN A 239 -0.07 0.75 -15.93
N GLY A 240 0.56 0.55 -14.75
CA GLY A 240 0.01 -0.18 -13.60
C GLY A 240 -0.31 -1.66 -13.85
N SER A 241 0.01 -2.20 -15.03
CA SER A 241 -0.21 -3.62 -15.31
C SER A 241 0.78 -4.50 -14.55
N GLN A 242 0.34 -5.70 -14.21
CA GLN A 242 1.08 -6.69 -13.44
C GLN A 242 1.27 -7.97 -14.22
N ILE A 243 2.20 -8.82 -13.77
CA ILE A 243 2.51 -10.13 -14.36
C ILE A 243 2.18 -11.21 -13.34
N SER A 244 1.52 -12.29 -13.79
CA SER A 244 1.32 -13.48 -13.01
C SER A 244 1.98 -14.68 -13.70
N ALA A 245 2.69 -15.51 -12.96
CA ALA A 245 3.21 -16.80 -13.42
C ALA A 245 2.15 -17.91 -13.38
N GLY A 246 1.04 -17.69 -12.65
CA GLY A 246 -0.09 -18.62 -12.60
C GLY A 246 -0.75 -18.80 -13.96
N ASP A 247 -1.48 -19.91 -14.13
CA ASP A 247 -2.26 -20.23 -15.33
C ASP A 247 -1.47 -20.26 -16.63
N GLY A 248 -0.16 -20.55 -16.56
CA GLY A 248 0.75 -20.58 -17.69
C GLY A 248 1.37 -19.23 -18.06
N GLY A 249 1.23 -18.23 -17.19
CA GLY A 249 1.73 -16.88 -17.39
C GLY A 249 0.73 -15.97 -18.07
N HIS A 250 0.66 -14.73 -17.61
CA HIS A 250 -0.16 -13.69 -18.22
C HIS A 250 0.22 -12.29 -17.72
N ARG A 251 -0.22 -11.25 -18.47
CA ARG A 251 -0.26 -9.86 -18.02
C ARG A 251 -1.70 -9.48 -17.77
N PHE A 252 -1.93 -8.73 -16.68
CA PHE A 252 -3.26 -8.23 -16.32
C PHE A 252 -3.21 -6.76 -15.88
N ALA A 253 -4.34 -6.10 -16.00
CA ALA A 253 -4.53 -4.74 -15.52
C ALA A 253 -5.90 -4.63 -14.86
N ASP A 254 -5.92 -4.15 -13.61
CA ASP A 254 -7.12 -3.91 -12.81
C ASP A 254 -7.25 -2.42 -12.47
N GLY A 255 -8.42 -2.04 -11.96
CA GLY A 255 -8.71 -0.66 -11.58
C GLY A 255 -8.64 0.27 -12.79
N GLY A 256 -8.04 1.34 -12.81
CA GLY A 256 -7.86 2.23 -13.97
C GLY A 256 -6.61 1.95 -14.81
N ASN A 257 -5.95 0.82 -14.57
CA ASN A 257 -4.72 0.45 -15.24
C ASN A 257 -4.95 -0.14 -16.64
N TYR A 258 -3.90 -0.16 -17.44
CA TYR A 258 -3.93 -0.69 -18.82
C TYR A 258 -2.54 -1.10 -19.27
N PHE A 259 -2.47 -1.82 -20.40
CA PHE A 259 -1.24 -2.03 -21.16
C PHE A 259 -1.49 -1.96 -22.65
N VAL A 260 -0.45 -1.62 -23.41
CA VAL A 260 -0.52 -1.38 -24.85
C VAL A 260 0.61 -2.13 -25.55
N TYR A 261 0.25 -2.87 -26.58
CA TYR A 261 1.22 -3.43 -27.52
C TYR A 261 1.27 -2.60 -28.79
N ARG A 262 2.44 -2.54 -29.40
CA ARG A 262 2.71 -1.91 -30.70
C ARG A 262 3.17 -2.96 -31.68
N PHE A 263 2.52 -2.99 -32.84
CA PHE A 263 2.88 -3.86 -33.94
C PHE A 263 3.21 -3.01 -35.16
N THR A 264 4.28 -3.38 -35.89
CA THR A 264 4.73 -2.71 -37.13
C THR A 264 4.53 -3.67 -38.28
N PRO A 265 3.39 -3.61 -39.00
CA PRO A 265 3.14 -4.48 -40.16
C PRO A 265 4.13 -4.16 -41.29
N PRO A 266 4.53 -5.16 -42.09
CA PRO A 266 5.32 -4.91 -43.29
C PRO A 266 4.64 -3.92 -44.24
N ALA A 267 5.43 -3.13 -44.96
CA ALA A 267 4.88 -2.19 -45.94
C ALA A 267 4.06 -2.93 -47.00
N GLY A 268 2.86 -2.40 -47.27
CA GLY A 268 1.94 -2.99 -48.28
C GLY A 268 1.04 -4.10 -47.72
N THR A 269 1.04 -4.37 -46.40
CA THR A 269 0.08 -5.28 -45.77
C THR A 269 -1.37 -4.85 -46.09
N GLN A 270 -2.18 -5.83 -46.54
CA GLN A 270 -3.59 -5.61 -46.88
C GLN A 270 -4.56 -6.07 -45.79
N GLU A 271 -4.14 -7.07 -44.99
CA GLU A 271 -4.92 -7.66 -43.92
C GLU A 271 -4.06 -7.77 -42.65
N LEU A 272 -4.58 -7.27 -41.53
CA LEU A 272 -3.95 -7.39 -40.21
C LEU A 272 -4.94 -7.97 -39.20
N THR A 273 -4.59 -9.09 -38.58
CA THR A 273 -5.44 -9.74 -37.58
C THR A 273 -4.64 -10.05 -36.32
N ALA A 274 -5.31 -10.04 -35.16
CA ALA A 274 -4.72 -10.51 -33.90
C ALA A 274 -5.63 -11.57 -33.29
N SER A 275 -5.05 -12.71 -32.92
CA SER A 275 -5.71 -13.72 -32.07
C SER A 275 -5.21 -13.56 -30.65
N VAL A 276 -6.12 -13.38 -29.69
CA VAL A 276 -5.82 -13.07 -28.29
C VAL A 276 -6.52 -14.08 -27.39
N VAL A 277 -5.78 -14.74 -26.51
CA VAL A 277 -6.33 -15.61 -25.46
C VAL A 277 -6.38 -14.79 -24.17
N MET A 278 -7.58 -14.59 -23.63
CA MET A 278 -7.79 -13.74 -22.44
C MET A 278 -9.01 -14.16 -21.61
N TRP A 279 -9.11 -13.64 -20.41
CA TRP A 279 -10.24 -13.81 -19.50
C TRP A 279 -10.42 -12.58 -18.60
N ASN A 280 -11.40 -12.63 -17.71
CA ASN A 280 -11.89 -11.53 -16.89
C ASN A 280 -12.62 -10.45 -17.69
N GLN A 281 -12.97 -9.39 -17.00
CA GLN A 281 -13.61 -8.22 -17.58
C GLN A 281 -12.57 -7.43 -18.36
N TYR A 282 -12.80 -7.24 -19.63
CA TYR A 282 -11.84 -6.55 -20.47
C TYR A 282 -12.53 -5.59 -21.43
N LYS A 283 -11.76 -4.60 -21.81
CA LYS A 283 -12.03 -3.71 -22.92
C LYS A 283 -10.79 -3.66 -23.79
N VAL A 284 -10.92 -4.10 -25.02
CA VAL A 284 -9.83 -4.06 -26.01
C VAL A 284 -10.10 -2.92 -26.99
N SER A 285 -9.10 -2.08 -27.18
CA SER A 285 -9.16 -0.95 -28.10
C SER A 285 -7.95 -0.93 -29.02
N ALA A 286 -8.11 -0.40 -30.23
CA ALA A 286 -7.03 -0.28 -31.19
C ALA A 286 -6.99 1.09 -31.84
N GLY A 287 -5.80 1.48 -32.32
CA GLY A 287 -5.56 2.73 -33.03
C GLY A 287 -4.24 2.67 -33.80
N ASN A 288 -4.00 3.68 -34.64
CA ASN A 288 -2.78 3.78 -35.46
C ASN A 288 -2.03 5.11 -35.27
N VAL A 289 -2.42 5.90 -34.30
CA VAL A 289 -1.68 7.10 -33.86
C VAL A 289 -0.99 6.76 -32.55
N GLN A 290 0.29 7.09 -32.44
CA GLN A 290 1.08 6.82 -31.25
C GLN A 290 0.45 7.48 -30.01
N PRO A 291 0.01 6.71 -29.00
CA PRO A 291 -0.53 7.28 -27.78
C PRO A 291 0.57 7.84 -26.89
N LEU A 292 0.19 8.67 -25.92
CA LEU A 292 1.08 9.03 -24.83
C LEU A 292 1.46 7.77 -24.05
N SER A 293 2.71 7.66 -23.63
CA SER A 293 3.21 6.54 -22.83
C SER A 293 3.32 6.93 -21.37
N SER A 294 2.86 6.06 -20.48
CA SER A 294 3.06 6.17 -19.03
C SER A 294 4.48 5.84 -18.58
N GLU A 295 5.35 5.36 -19.48
CA GLU A 295 6.77 5.10 -19.16
C GLU A 295 7.57 6.38 -18.92
N GLN A 296 7.04 7.54 -19.27
CA GLN A 296 7.61 8.79 -18.77
C GLN A 296 7.47 8.83 -17.25
N LYS A 297 8.58 9.09 -16.59
CA LYS A 297 8.66 9.07 -15.14
C LYS A 297 9.05 10.43 -14.59
N GLU A 298 8.58 10.70 -13.40
CA GLU A 298 8.93 11.89 -12.63
C GLU A 298 9.38 11.50 -11.22
N PRO A 299 10.16 12.33 -10.51
CA PRO A 299 10.54 12.06 -9.14
C PRO A 299 9.34 11.84 -8.22
N TYR A 300 9.45 10.84 -7.34
CA TYR A 300 8.45 10.55 -6.33
C TYR A 300 8.69 11.38 -5.07
N GLY A 301 7.71 12.17 -4.64
CA GLY A 301 7.89 13.22 -3.62
C GLY A 301 7.35 12.92 -2.22
N TYR A 302 6.56 11.87 -2.02
CA TYR A 302 5.94 11.57 -0.72
C TYR A 302 6.96 11.09 0.33
N LEU A 303 6.67 11.32 1.61
CA LEU A 303 7.46 10.93 2.79
C LEU A 303 8.88 11.52 2.85
N ARG A 304 9.35 12.21 1.83
CA ARG A 304 10.72 12.75 1.78
C ARG A 304 10.96 13.87 2.79
N ASP A 305 9.92 14.62 3.15
CA ASP A 305 9.97 15.58 4.24
C ASP A 305 10.40 14.92 5.55
N TYR A 306 9.81 13.78 5.88
CA TYR A 306 10.13 13.05 7.11
C TYR A 306 11.50 12.40 7.06
N ALA A 307 11.88 11.82 5.92
CA ALA A 307 13.21 11.26 5.72
C ALA A 307 14.31 12.32 5.89
N VAL A 308 14.15 13.50 5.29
CA VAL A 308 15.08 14.62 5.39
C VAL A 308 15.13 15.18 6.83
N ALA A 309 13.98 15.38 7.46
CA ALA A 309 13.91 15.88 8.83
C ALA A 309 14.66 14.99 9.82
N ASN A 310 14.54 13.67 9.66
CA ASN A 310 15.14 12.67 10.55
C ASN A 310 16.53 12.21 10.11
N LYS A 311 17.08 12.74 9.00
CA LYS A 311 18.36 12.32 8.42
C LYS A 311 18.40 10.81 8.17
N ALA A 312 17.31 10.26 7.62
CA ALA A 312 17.22 8.85 7.31
C ALA A 312 17.91 8.51 5.99
N MET A 313 18.45 7.31 5.90
CA MET A 313 18.91 6.75 4.63
C MET A 313 17.70 6.26 3.84
N VAL A 314 17.52 6.75 2.61
CA VAL A 314 16.45 6.38 1.70
C VAL A 314 16.99 5.45 0.63
N PHE A 315 16.31 4.31 0.41
CA PHE A 315 16.71 3.33 -0.59
C PHE A 315 15.50 2.58 -1.15
N TRP A 316 15.72 1.85 -2.26
CA TRP A 316 14.69 1.07 -2.93
C TRP A 316 15.33 -0.18 -3.52
N LEU A 317 15.36 -1.27 -2.74
CA LEU A 317 16.05 -2.51 -3.09
C LEU A 317 15.06 -3.63 -3.37
N GLU A 318 15.39 -4.43 -4.37
CA GLU A 318 14.60 -5.55 -4.89
C GLU A 318 15.05 -6.86 -4.21
N VAL A 319 14.16 -7.50 -3.45
CA VAL A 319 14.51 -8.73 -2.73
C VAL A 319 14.56 -9.97 -3.63
N ASN A 320 13.98 -9.91 -4.83
CA ASN A 320 14.07 -11.00 -5.81
C ASN A 320 15.38 -10.96 -6.61
N ASP A 321 16.12 -9.85 -6.57
CA ASP A 321 17.48 -9.76 -7.09
C ASP A 321 18.48 -10.19 -6.01
N PRO A 322 19.27 -11.26 -6.18
CA PRO A 322 20.15 -11.77 -5.13
C PRO A 322 21.20 -10.75 -4.64
N LYS A 323 21.68 -9.87 -5.51
CA LYS A 323 22.70 -8.86 -5.16
C LYS A 323 22.09 -7.71 -4.38
N GLN A 324 20.91 -7.24 -4.79
CA GLN A 324 20.18 -6.21 -4.09
C GLN A 324 19.68 -6.74 -2.73
N LYS A 325 19.17 -7.97 -2.69
CA LYS A 325 18.80 -8.65 -1.44
C LYS A 325 19.96 -8.73 -0.45
N ALA A 326 21.15 -9.10 -0.91
CA ALA A 326 22.34 -9.17 -0.05
C ALA A 326 22.69 -7.80 0.57
N LEU A 327 22.59 -6.71 -0.18
CA LEU A 327 22.76 -5.36 0.36
C LEU A 327 21.64 -4.99 1.33
N PHE A 328 20.40 -5.35 1.02
CA PHE A 328 19.26 -5.11 1.89
C PHE A 328 19.41 -5.82 3.24
N GLU A 329 19.75 -7.11 3.24
CA GLU A 329 20.01 -7.89 4.45
C GLU A 329 21.19 -7.32 5.27
N LYS A 330 22.22 -6.78 4.60
CA LYS A 330 23.32 -6.07 5.26
C LYS A 330 22.84 -4.82 5.99
N ILE A 331 21.94 -4.04 5.36
CA ILE A 331 21.35 -2.85 5.99
C ILE A 331 20.48 -3.29 7.19
N LEU A 332 19.61 -4.28 7.01
CA LEU A 332 18.75 -4.80 8.07
C LEU A 332 19.55 -5.31 9.28
N SER A 333 20.66 -6.02 9.03
CA SER A 333 21.55 -6.53 10.09
C SER A 333 22.29 -5.43 10.85
N SER A 334 22.32 -4.20 10.35
CA SER A 334 23.01 -3.07 10.98
C SER A 334 22.10 -2.22 11.88
N VAL A 335 20.83 -2.59 12.04
CA VAL A 335 19.90 -1.97 12.99
C VAL A 335 19.51 -2.95 14.10
N LYS A 336 18.95 -2.44 15.18
CA LYS A 336 18.48 -3.27 16.30
C LYS A 336 17.13 -3.91 15.99
N PRO A 337 16.84 -5.12 16.48
CA PRO A 337 15.48 -5.66 16.47
C PRO A 337 14.48 -4.67 17.09
N GLY A 338 13.29 -4.57 16.49
CA GLY A 338 12.28 -3.57 16.85
C GLY A 338 12.46 -2.22 16.16
N THR A 339 13.33 -2.12 15.14
CA THR A 339 13.43 -0.94 14.28
C THR A 339 12.32 -0.97 13.23
N PRO A 340 11.61 0.16 12.97
CA PRO A 340 10.63 0.27 11.90
C PRO A 340 11.29 0.47 10.53
N TYR A 341 10.68 -0.12 9.50
CA TYR A 341 10.90 0.20 8.10
C TYR A 341 9.69 0.99 7.60
N LEU A 342 9.87 2.25 7.26
CA LEU A 342 8.84 3.14 6.73
C LEU A 342 8.88 3.19 5.22
N GLY A 343 7.71 3.24 4.60
CA GLY A 343 7.57 3.25 3.15
C GLY A 343 7.12 1.91 2.63
N TRP A 344 7.61 1.51 1.46
CA TRP A 344 7.24 0.24 0.86
C TRP A 344 8.43 -0.42 0.16
N PHE A 345 8.16 -1.45 -0.62
CA PHE A 345 9.17 -2.27 -1.26
C PHE A 345 9.14 -2.13 -2.78
N SER A 346 10.25 -2.41 -3.42
CA SER A 346 10.30 -2.64 -4.85
C SER A 346 9.51 -3.90 -5.21
N ASN A 347 8.73 -3.85 -6.27
CA ASN A 347 7.74 -4.83 -6.70
C ASN A 347 6.41 -4.80 -5.92
N ASP A 348 5.41 -5.37 -6.60
CA ASP A 348 4.02 -5.49 -6.20
C ASP A 348 3.78 -6.59 -5.13
N THR A 349 2.56 -7.15 -5.13
CA THR A 349 2.09 -8.12 -4.14
C THR A 349 3.03 -9.32 -3.92
N ALA A 350 3.67 -9.85 -4.95
CA ALA A 350 4.61 -10.97 -4.77
C ALA A 350 5.89 -10.53 -4.05
N GLY A 351 6.37 -9.33 -4.32
CA GLY A 351 7.50 -8.70 -3.62
C GLY A 351 7.19 -8.35 -2.17
N GLU A 352 5.94 -8.01 -1.85
CA GLU A 352 5.47 -7.73 -0.49
C GLU A 352 5.76 -8.89 0.44
N PHE A 353 5.26 -10.09 0.14
CA PHE A 353 5.36 -11.23 1.05
C PHE A 353 6.82 -11.64 1.31
N ASN A 354 7.63 -11.67 0.27
CA ASN A 354 9.06 -11.97 0.42
C ASN A 354 9.79 -10.86 1.17
N SER A 355 9.47 -9.61 0.92
CA SER A 355 10.11 -8.47 1.57
C SER A 355 9.78 -8.38 3.05
N VAL A 356 8.52 -8.60 3.43
CA VAL A 356 8.10 -8.64 4.85
C VAL A 356 8.71 -9.83 5.57
N GLU A 357 8.88 -10.99 4.92
CA GLU A 357 9.57 -12.12 5.51
C GLU A 357 11.06 -11.82 5.75
N VAL A 358 11.73 -11.19 4.78
CA VAL A 358 13.15 -10.78 4.92
C VAL A 358 13.31 -9.76 6.05
N THR A 359 12.46 -8.73 6.15
CA THR A 359 12.52 -7.77 7.25
C THR A 359 12.23 -8.43 8.59
N SER A 360 11.22 -9.32 8.67
CA SER A 360 10.87 -10.06 9.88
C SER A 360 12.01 -10.92 10.38
N ASN A 361 12.72 -11.63 9.48
CA ASN A 361 13.90 -12.45 9.82
C ASN A 361 15.03 -11.65 10.48
N HIS A 362 15.06 -10.34 10.30
CA HIS A 362 16.02 -9.44 10.92
C HIS A 362 15.44 -8.64 12.11
N GLY A 363 14.22 -8.96 12.54
CA GLY A 363 13.57 -8.24 13.63
C GLY A 363 13.15 -6.82 13.27
N VAL A 364 12.85 -6.56 12.00
CA VAL A 364 12.39 -5.27 11.49
C VAL A 364 10.92 -5.40 11.07
N TYR A 365 10.08 -4.48 11.54
CA TYR A 365 8.67 -4.43 11.17
C TYR A 365 8.38 -3.28 10.19
N VAL A 366 7.34 -3.43 9.40
CA VAL A 366 7.03 -2.52 8.28
C VAL A 366 5.84 -1.64 8.62
N LEU A 367 5.92 -0.39 8.18
CA LEU A 367 4.85 0.60 8.22
C LEU A 367 4.72 1.21 6.83
N ALA A 368 3.70 0.83 6.08
CA ALA A 368 3.45 1.39 4.77
C ALA A 368 3.16 2.90 4.88
N ALA A 369 4.06 3.70 4.35
CA ALA A 369 4.02 5.15 4.47
C ALA A 369 4.55 5.86 3.21
N ASP A 370 4.83 5.12 2.15
CA ASP A 370 5.39 5.68 0.91
C ASP A 370 4.48 6.71 0.25
N TRP A 371 3.18 6.66 0.50
CA TRP A 371 2.20 7.66 0.03
C TRP A 371 1.70 8.58 1.17
N PHE A 372 2.35 8.63 2.30
CA PHE A 372 1.97 9.53 3.40
C PHE A 372 2.43 10.97 3.12
N SER A 373 1.52 11.94 3.18
CA SER A 373 1.82 13.35 2.93
C SER A 373 1.97 14.15 4.23
N ASN A 374 2.87 15.14 4.23
CA ASN A 374 3.06 16.08 5.33
C ASN A 374 3.41 15.44 6.69
N MET A 375 4.15 14.34 6.70
CA MET A 375 4.41 13.61 7.96
C MET A 375 5.16 14.45 8.99
N THR A 376 6.00 15.39 8.58
CA THR A 376 6.67 16.35 9.50
C THR A 376 5.69 17.32 10.17
N VAL A 377 4.53 17.57 9.57
CA VAL A 377 3.48 18.37 10.21
C VAL A 377 2.78 17.53 11.25
N PHE A 378 2.29 16.34 10.89
CA PHE A 378 1.53 15.49 11.80
C PHE A 378 2.35 15.02 13.00
N SER A 379 3.59 14.59 12.79
CA SER A 379 4.50 14.16 13.86
C SER A 379 4.98 15.32 14.76
N GLY A 380 4.90 16.55 14.28
CA GLY A 380 5.20 17.76 15.03
C GLY A 380 4.01 18.30 15.85
N THR A 381 2.82 17.72 15.72
CA THR A 381 1.65 18.12 16.50
C THR A 381 1.63 17.46 17.87
N GLN A 382 1.24 18.21 18.91
CA GLN A 382 1.09 17.71 20.29
C GLN A 382 -0.39 17.66 20.63
N ILE A 383 -1.04 16.56 20.28
CA ILE A 383 -2.45 16.31 20.63
C ILE A 383 -2.50 15.08 21.54
N GLN A 384 -3.30 15.17 22.60
CA GLN A 384 -3.54 14.02 23.47
C GLN A 384 -4.67 13.17 22.88
N PRO A 385 -4.41 11.91 22.45
CA PRO A 385 -5.44 11.03 21.96
C PRO A 385 -6.54 10.80 23.01
N THR A 386 -7.77 10.71 22.54
CA THR A 386 -8.95 10.44 23.37
C THR A 386 -9.21 8.94 23.36
N ARG A 387 -9.59 8.36 24.50
CA ARG A 387 -10.03 6.97 24.54
C ARG A 387 -11.54 6.88 24.30
N PRO A 388 -12.01 6.14 23.29
CA PRO A 388 -13.44 5.89 23.09
C PRO A 388 -14.05 5.15 24.28
N GLN A 389 -15.35 5.34 24.50
CA GLN A 389 -16.08 4.57 25.52
C GLN A 389 -16.21 3.10 25.09
N THR A 390 -16.04 2.20 26.04
CA THR A 390 -16.25 0.76 25.82
C THR A 390 -17.70 0.41 26.22
N PRO A 391 -18.57 -0.03 25.30
CA PRO A 391 -19.89 -0.48 25.64
C PRO A 391 -19.85 -1.79 26.45
N ALA A 392 -20.95 -2.08 27.17
CA ALA A 392 -21.09 -3.32 27.90
C ALA A 392 -21.04 -4.54 26.97
N ASN A 393 -20.53 -5.66 27.47
CA ASN A 393 -20.56 -6.91 26.74
C ASN A 393 -22.00 -7.43 26.62
N PRO A 394 -22.41 -7.96 25.47
CA PRO A 394 -23.66 -8.70 25.37
C PRO A 394 -23.60 -9.98 26.22
N LYS A 395 -24.77 -10.48 26.62
CA LYS A 395 -24.86 -11.76 27.32
C LYS A 395 -24.57 -12.91 26.35
N LEU A 396 -23.73 -13.86 26.78
CA LEU A 396 -23.48 -15.06 25.98
C LEU A 396 -24.77 -15.87 25.83
N ASP A 397 -25.13 -16.24 24.62
CA ASP A 397 -26.25 -17.06 24.25
C ASP A 397 -25.87 -18.02 23.10
N ASN A 398 -26.76 -18.95 22.75
CA ASN A 398 -26.61 -19.84 21.59
C ASN A 398 -26.89 -19.04 20.30
N LYS A 399 -25.87 -18.38 19.79
CA LYS A 399 -25.89 -17.51 18.61
C LYS A 399 -24.67 -17.75 17.73
N ILE A 400 -24.75 -17.30 16.51
CA ILE A 400 -23.60 -17.13 15.62
C ILE A 400 -23.11 -15.70 15.82
N TYR A 401 -22.03 -15.54 16.57
CA TYR A 401 -21.40 -14.24 16.79
C TYR A 401 -20.47 -13.91 15.62
N VAL A 402 -20.72 -12.78 14.98
CA VAL A 402 -19.95 -12.32 13.83
C VAL A 402 -19.25 -11.02 14.17
N THR A 403 -18.00 -10.89 13.77
CA THR A 403 -17.25 -9.64 13.88
C THR A 403 -16.63 -9.25 12.54
N TYR A 404 -16.73 -7.99 12.19
CA TYR A 404 -16.22 -7.42 10.94
C TYR A 404 -14.99 -6.56 11.23
N THR A 405 -13.90 -6.77 10.47
CA THR A 405 -12.65 -6.05 10.67
C THR A 405 -12.14 -5.50 9.35
N PHE A 406 -12.05 -4.17 9.19
CA PHE A 406 -11.33 -3.58 8.07
C PHE A 406 -9.83 -3.83 8.21
N SER A 407 -9.20 -4.27 7.11
CA SER A 407 -7.75 -4.50 7.00
C SER A 407 -6.94 -3.20 6.93
N GLU A 408 -5.64 -3.28 6.67
CA GLU A 408 -4.71 -2.18 6.34
C GLU A 408 -4.16 -1.37 7.52
N GLY A 409 -4.28 -1.85 8.76
CA GLY A 409 -3.89 -1.07 9.94
C GLY A 409 -2.40 -0.77 10.14
N ASP A 410 -1.50 -1.45 9.43
CA ASP A 410 -0.07 -1.13 9.37
C ASP A 410 0.23 0.07 8.46
N ASN A 411 -0.72 0.38 7.61
CA ASN A 411 -0.59 1.29 6.51
C ASN A 411 -0.94 2.72 6.97
N PHE A 412 0.07 3.53 7.25
CA PHE A 412 -0.12 4.92 7.66
C PHE A 412 -0.86 5.75 6.62
N GLN A 413 -0.58 5.52 5.35
CA GLN A 413 -1.26 6.22 4.26
C GLN A 413 -2.73 5.79 4.14
N TYR A 414 -3.06 4.54 4.42
CA TYR A 414 -4.45 4.11 4.56
C TYR A 414 -5.15 4.89 5.67
N ASN A 415 -4.54 5.02 6.84
CA ASN A 415 -5.11 5.79 7.94
C ASN A 415 -5.26 7.29 7.60
N GLN A 416 -4.40 7.85 6.74
CA GLN A 416 -4.51 9.22 6.29
C GLN A 416 -5.57 9.42 5.20
N HIS A 417 -5.64 8.52 4.21
CA HIS A 417 -6.44 8.70 3.00
C HIS A 417 -7.70 7.82 2.98
N ARG A 418 -7.59 6.55 2.62
CA ARG A 418 -8.74 5.67 2.41
C ARG A 418 -9.61 5.47 3.64
N MET A 419 -9.01 5.29 4.82
CA MET A 419 -9.77 5.14 6.06
C MET A 419 -10.64 6.37 6.35
N ARG A 420 -10.19 7.58 5.98
CA ARG A 420 -10.99 8.81 6.15
C ARG A 420 -12.26 8.75 5.29
N ILE A 421 -12.17 8.27 4.07
CA ILE A 421 -13.32 8.11 3.17
C ILE A 421 -14.31 7.09 3.72
N LEU A 422 -13.80 5.92 4.17
CA LEU A 422 -14.62 4.90 4.81
C LEU A 422 -15.26 5.39 6.10
N TRP A 423 -14.54 6.22 6.86
CA TRP A 423 -15.04 6.79 8.11
C TRP A 423 -16.17 7.79 7.92
N ASP A 424 -16.20 8.48 6.80
CA ASP A 424 -17.24 9.44 6.43
C ASP A 424 -18.43 8.78 5.71
N ASP A 425 -18.44 7.43 5.55
CA ASP A 425 -19.56 6.68 4.98
C ASP A 425 -20.83 6.85 5.83
N PRO A 426 -21.99 7.16 5.23
CA PRO A 426 -23.24 7.42 5.95
C PRO A 426 -23.80 6.23 6.73
N ALA A 427 -23.39 5.00 6.43
CA ALA A 427 -23.79 3.81 7.17
C ALA A 427 -22.84 3.48 8.33
N ARG A 428 -21.70 4.17 8.47
CA ARG A 428 -20.83 3.97 9.62
C ARG A 428 -21.56 4.19 10.93
N GLY A 429 -21.29 3.34 11.90
CA GLY A 429 -21.94 3.38 13.21
C GLY A 429 -23.29 2.66 13.27
N GLN A 430 -23.84 2.18 12.13
CA GLN A 430 -25.07 1.36 12.12
C GLN A 430 -24.81 -0.10 12.55
N VAL A 431 -23.61 -0.61 12.25
CA VAL A 431 -23.18 -1.98 12.53
C VAL A 431 -21.83 -1.92 13.27
N PRO A 432 -21.58 -2.81 14.26
CA PRO A 432 -20.27 -2.94 14.87
C PRO A 432 -19.17 -3.27 13.85
N ILE A 433 -18.11 -2.46 13.83
CA ILE A 433 -16.96 -2.62 12.94
C ILE A 433 -15.66 -2.41 13.73
N ASN A 434 -14.70 -3.29 13.53
CA ASN A 434 -13.34 -3.12 14.00
C ASN A 434 -12.54 -2.40 12.91
N TRP A 435 -11.87 -1.33 13.30
CA TRP A 435 -11.02 -0.53 12.45
C TRP A 435 -9.56 -0.79 12.81
N THR A 436 -8.83 -1.45 11.94
CA THR A 436 -7.40 -1.59 12.16
C THR A 436 -6.70 -0.26 11.92
N SER A 437 -5.77 0.07 12.78
CA SER A 437 -4.98 1.29 12.71
C SER A 437 -3.62 1.07 13.35
N SER A 438 -2.62 1.82 12.93
CA SER A 438 -1.31 1.71 13.57
C SER A 438 -1.30 2.38 14.94
N PRO A 439 -0.90 1.68 16.00
CA PRO A 439 -0.75 2.30 17.31
C PRO A 439 0.40 3.33 17.34
N LEU A 440 1.31 3.30 16.36
CA LEU A 440 2.39 4.28 16.21
C LEU A 440 1.89 5.63 15.69
N LEU A 441 0.65 5.75 15.22
CA LEU A 441 0.05 7.06 14.96
C LEU A 441 0.06 7.97 16.20
N TYR A 442 0.14 7.39 17.40
CA TYR A 442 0.32 8.17 18.64
C TYR A 442 1.54 9.11 18.58
N ASP A 443 2.65 8.66 17.99
CA ASP A 443 3.86 9.47 17.84
C ASP A 443 3.99 10.05 16.42
N ALA A 444 3.57 9.31 15.39
CA ALA A 444 3.78 9.69 14.00
C ALA A 444 2.72 10.67 13.47
N ALA A 445 1.47 10.54 13.91
CA ALA A 445 0.37 11.39 13.46
C ALA A 445 -0.75 11.47 14.51
N PRO A 446 -0.47 12.04 15.70
CA PRO A 446 -1.43 12.05 16.81
C PRO A 446 -2.75 12.77 16.46
N ALA A 447 -2.73 13.75 15.57
CA ALA A 447 -3.95 14.43 15.11
C ALA A 447 -4.89 13.48 14.36
N ILE A 448 -4.37 12.59 13.52
CA ILE A 448 -5.15 11.59 12.78
C ILE A 448 -5.75 10.57 13.75
N LEU A 449 -4.95 10.02 14.66
CA LEU A 449 -5.45 9.10 15.68
C LEU A 449 -6.54 9.74 16.53
N ASN A 450 -6.32 10.96 16.98
CA ASN A 450 -7.27 11.71 17.81
C ASN A 450 -8.60 11.99 17.06
N TYR A 451 -8.55 12.30 15.77
CA TYR A 451 -9.74 12.48 14.95
C TYR A 451 -10.62 11.23 14.98
N TYR A 452 -10.06 10.06 14.67
CA TYR A 452 -10.81 8.80 14.69
C TYR A 452 -11.36 8.47 16.07
N GLN A 453 -10.57 8.65 17.11
CA GLN A 453 -11.00 8.37 18.48
C GLN A 453 -12.11 9.31 18.97
N LYS A 454 -12.05 10.60 18.63
CA LYS A 454 -13.08 11.59 19.01
C LYS A 454 -14.40 11.42 18.29
N THR A 455 -14.35 10.94 17.05
CA THR A 455 -15.53 10.80 16.20
C THR A 455 -16.07 9.37 16.15
N ALA A 456 -15.45 8.45 16.88
CA ALA A 456 -15.91 7.06 17.00
C ALA A 456 -17.28 6.99 17.68
N THR A 457 -18.15 6.15 17.12
CA THR A 457 -19.42 5.76 17.72
C THR A 457 -19.24 4.58 18.67
N ALA A 458 -20.29 4.15 19.37
CA ALA A 458 -20.27 2.92 20.17
C ALA A 458 -20.01 1.65 19.36
N ASN A 459 -20.29 1.69 18.05
CA ASN A 459 -20.09 0.57 17.13
C ASN A 459 -18.70 0.58 16.45
N ASP A 460 -17.91 1.62 16.60
CA ASP A 460 -16.55 1.70 16.08
C ASP A 460 -15.53 1.22 17.12
N PHE A 461 -14.74 0.23 16.79
CA PHE A 461 -13.68 -0.28 17.65
C PHE A 461 -12.32 -0.20 16.97
N MET A 462 -11.41 0.59 17.57
CA MET A 462 -10.04 0.74 17.08
C MET A 462 -9.15 -0.37 17.60
N MET A 463 -8.45 -1.08 16.71
CA MET A 463 -7.51 -2.14 17.05
C MET A 463 -6.22 -2.03 16.24
N ALA A 464 -5.15 -2.62 16.74
CA ALA A 464 -3.89 -2.66 16.01
C ALA A 464 -3.92 -3.74 14.91
N GLY A 465 -3.18 -3.51 13.86
CA GLY A 465 -2.95 -4.51 12.81
C GLY A 465 -1.87 -4.09 11.83
N PRO A 466 -1.35 -5.06 11.07
CA PRO A 466 -1.21 -6.47 11.44
C PRO A 466 -0.03 -6.72 12.39
N SER A 467 -0.18 -7.76 13.15
CA SER A 467 0.75 -8.44 14.04
C SER A 467 1.20 -7.68 15.30
N GLY A 468 1.00 -6.37 15.41
CA GLY A 468 1.37 -5.59 16.60
C GLY A 468 1.60 -4.11 16.32
N ALA A 469 2.80 -3.61 16.60
CA ALA A 469 3.16 -2.22 16.31
C ALA A 469 3.26 -1.91 14.81
N GLY A 470 3.37 -2.94 13.97
CA GLY A 470 3.41 -2.82 12.52
C GLY A 470 3.41 -4.19 11.86
N TYR A 471 3.65 -4.24 10.56
CA TYR A 471 3.55 -5.42 9.73
C TYR A 471 4.82 -6.29 9.82
N PHE A 472 4.64 -7.51 10.29
CA PHE A 472 5.69 -8.54 10.34
C PHE A 472 5.05 -9.92 10.45
N TYR A 473 5.83 -10.97 10.19
CA TYR A 473 5.42 -12.36 10.40
C TYR A 473 6.03 -12.92 11.67
N PRO A 474 5.22 -13.27 12.70
CA PRO A 474 5.74 -13.78 13.96
C PRO A 474 6.67 -14.98 13.80
N SER A 475 6.29 -15.98 12.99
CA SER A 475 7.09 -17.18 12.78
C SER A 475 8.44 -16.95 12.07
N ALA A 476 8.60 -15.80 11.40
CA ALA A 476 9.86 -15.38 10.80
C ALA A 476 10.71 -14.53 11.74
N TRP A 477 10.11 -13.94 12.79
CA TRP A 477 10.83 -13.09 13.72
C TRP A 477 11.79 -13.89 14.64
N PRO A 478 13.04 -13.44 14.89
CA PRO A 478 13.95 -14.12 15.78
C PRO A 478 13.39 -14.24 17.20
N GLN A 479 13.14 -15.46 17.66
CA GLN A 479 12.54 -15.74 18.98
C GLN A 479 13.27 -15.02 20.14
N ALA A 480 14.60 -14.89 20.03
CA ALA A 480 15.43 -14.27 21.06
C ALA A 480 15.17 -12.78 21.32
N SER A 481 14.50 -12.09 20.38
CA SER A 481 14.16 -10.66 20.50
C SER A 481 12.65 -10.40 20.42
N PHE A 482 11.84 -11.45 20.34
CA PHE A 482 10.41 -11.32 20.11
C PHE A 482 9.67 -10.74 21.34
N ASP A 483 10.05 -11.19 22.53
CA ASP A 483 9.50 -10.69 23.79
C ASP A 483 9.76 -9.19 24.01
N ASP A 484 10.96 -8.70 23.70
CA ASP A 484 11.29 -7.28 23.80
C ASP A 484 10.52 -6.43 22.79
N PHE A 485 10.34 -6.94 21.58
CA PHE A 485 9.51 -6.28 20.58
C PHE A 485 8.03 -6.25 20.99
N LEU A 486 7.49 -7.32 21.55
CA LEU A 486 6.11 -7.34 22.04
C LEU A 486 5.90 -6.39 23.23
N LYS A 487 6.88 -6.27 24.13
CA LYS A 487 6.85 -5.25 25.18
C LYS A 487 6.83 -3.82 24.63
N GLN A 488 7.59 -3.56 23.56
CA GLN A 488 7.56 -2.28 22.85
C GLN A 488 6.19 -2.05 22.22
N SER A 489 5.65 -3.03 21.51
CA SER A 489 4.31 -2.98 20.89
C SER A 489 3.24 -2.72 21.94
N TYR A 490 3.28 -3.39 23.08
CA TYR A 490 2.32 -3.19 24.16
C TYR A 490 2.32 -1.76 24.73
N LYS A 491 3.48 -1.11 24.83
CA LYS A 491 3.56 0.30 25.24
C LYS A 491 2.79 1.21 24.26
N TYR A 492 2.88 0.95 22.97
CA TYR A 492 2.13 1.70 21.96
C TYR A 492 0.64 1.41 22.00
N LEU A 493 0.23 0.17 22.27
CA LEU A 493 -1.18 -0.17 22.50
C LEU A 493 -1.74 0.60 23.70
N GLN A 494 -1.01 0.64 24.81
CA GLN A 494 -1.44 1.39 26.00
C GLN A 494 -1.58 2.89 25.72
N LYS A 495 -0.63 3.48 24.98
CA LYS A 495 -0.66 4.89 24.60
C LYS A 495 -1.84 5.20 23.66
N SER A 496 -2.07 4.36 22.66
CA SER A 496 -3.13 4.53 21.68
C SER A 496 -4.52 4.08 22.16
N GLY A 497 -4.60 3.40 23.32
CA GLY A 497 -5.86 2.85 23.84
C GLY A 497 -6.38 1.60 23.09
N MET A 498 -5.53 0.95 22.28
CA MET A 498 -5.84 -0.30 21.59
C MET A 498 -5.46 -1.50 22.46
N ASN A 499 -6.15 -2.64 22.30
CA ASN A 499 -5.87 -3.85 23.08
C ASN A 499 -5.98 -5.15 22.26
N LEU A 500 -6.38 -5.08 20.99
CA LEU A 500 -6.45 -6.21 20.07
C LEU A 500 -5.57 -5.99 18.85
N THR A 501 -5.17 -7.08 18.23
CA THR A 501 -4.50 -7.09 16.93
C THR A 501 -4.97 -8.27 16.09
N TYR A 502 -4.86 -8.15 14.78
CA TYR A 502 -4.90 -9.30 13.91
C TYR A 502 -3.46 -9.63 13.44
N VAL A 503 -3.20 -10.89 13.24
CA VAL A 503 -1.87 -11.42 12.93
C VAL A 503 -1.86 -11.94 11.51
N LEU A 504 -0.91 -11.47 10.72
CA LEU A 504 -0.47 -12.12 9.49
C LEU A 504 0.74 -12.98 9.83
N ASN A 505 0.71 -14.27 9.47
CA ASN A 505 1.79 -15.18 9.76
C ASN A 505 2.08 -16.08 8.56
N ARG A 506 3.12 -15.73 7.82
CA ARG A 506 3.49 -16.40 6.57
C ARG A 506 4.95 -16.85 6.59
N ILE A 507 5.22 -17.96 5.92
CA ILE A 507 6.56 -18.45 5.63
C ILE A 507 6.56 -18.91 4.16
N ASN A 508 7.50 -18.44 3.37
CA ASN A 508 7.57 -18.68 1.92
C ASN A 508 6.26 -18.33 1.19
N GLY A 509 5.60 -17.25 1.61
CA GLY A 509 4.33 -16.81 1.04
C GLY A 509 3.08 -17.53 1.55
N GLU A 510 3.22 -18.68 2.22
CA GLU A 510 2.12 -19.50 2.71
C GLU A 510 1.71 -19.16 4.14
N ASN A 511 0.41 -19.15 4.41
CA ASN A 511 -0.11 -19.00 5.78
C ASN A 511 0.33 -20.18 6.67
N VAL A 512 0.88 -19.86 7.84
CA VAL A 512 1.31 -20.86 8.80
C VAL A 512 0.65 -20.62 10.17
N PRO A 513 0.37 -21.69 10.94
CA PRO A 513 -0.16 -21.56 12.31
C PRO A 513 0.79 -20.77 13.20
N LEU A 514 0.24 -20.07 14.19
CA LEU A 514 1.05 -19.44 15.24
C LEU A 514 1.62 -20.49 16.17
N GLY A 515 2.94 -20.60 16.23
CA GLY A 515 3.63 -21.53 17.11
C GLY A 515 3.37 -21.24 18.60
N SER A 516 3.39 -22.28 19.44
CA SER A 516 3.05 -22.18 20.87
C SER A 516 3.97 -21.22 21.66
N SER A 517 5.26 -21.08 21.29
CA SER A 517 6.19 -20.12 21.89
C SER A 517 5.79 -18.68 21.59
N TYR A 518 5.49 -18.35 20.33
CA TYR A 518 5.02 -17.03 19.93
C TYR A 518 3.67 -16.69 20.55
N ALA A 519 2.75 -17.65 20.59
CA ALA A 519 1.46 -17.50 21.26
C ALA A 519 1.63 -17.17 22.76
N LYS A 520 2.56 -17.85 23.46
CA LYS A 520 2.89 -17.57 24.85
C LYS A 520 3.44 -16.15 25.02
N ASP A 521 4.29 -15.70 24.12
CA ASP A 521 4.87 -14.37 24.20
C ASP A 521 3.81 -13.27 23.95
N TYR A 522 2.88 -13.47 23.02
CA TYR A 522 1.71 -12.59 22.86
C TYR A 522 0.85 -12.53 24.12
N GLU A 523 0.61 -13.65 24.77
CA GLU A 523 -0.15 -13.66 26.01
C GLU A 523 0.58 -12.95 27.16
N GLN A 524 1.88 -13.19 27.30
CA GLN A 524 2.67 -12.70 28.42
C GLN A 524 3.09 -11.23 28.27
N TYR A 525 3.58 -10.84 27.10
CA TYR A 525 4.24 -9.55 26.89
C TYR A 525 3.36 -8.54 26.16
N TYR A 526 2.54 -8.99 25.24
CA TYR A 526 1.54 -8.17 24.55
C TYR A 526 0.23 -8.09 25.32
N LYS A 527 0.00 -9.04 26.25
CA LYS A 527 -1.20 -9.17 27.09
C LYS A 527 -2.50 -9.28 26.31
N ALA A 528 -2.43 -9.91 25.13
CA ALA A 528 -3.56 -10.07 24.26
C ALA A 528 -4.76 -10.76 24.96
N PRO A 529 -5.98 -10.22 24.91
CA PRO A 529 -7.19 -10.93 25.35
C PRO A 529 -7.55 -12.07 24.39
N GLY A 530 -7.17 -11.95 23.13
CA GLY A 530 -7.26 -12.88 22.02
C GLY A 530 -6.53 -12.34 20.81
N LEU A 531 -6.38 -13.14 19.77
CA LEU A 531 -5.77 -12.76 18.51
C LEU A 531 -6.68 -13.15 17.35
N PHE A 532 -6.80 -12.28 16.35
CA PHE A 532 -7.24 -12.70 15.04
C PHE A 532 -6.03 -13.21 14.25
N LEU A 533 -6.19 -14.34 13.54
CA LEU A 533 -5.16 -14.90 12.68
C LEU A 533 -5.70 -15.00 11.25
N SER A 534 -5.05 -14.32 10.31
CA SER A 534 -5.45 -14.37 8.90
C SER A 534 -5.36 -15.79 8.34
N TRP A 535 -6.44 -16.25 7.72
CA TRP A 535 -6.53 -17.56 7.07
C TRP A 535 -7.59 -17.55 5.96
N GLU A 536 -7.34 -18.19 4.84
CA GLU A 536 -8.18 -18.02 3.64
C GLU A 536 -9.44 -18.90 3.61
N ASP A 537 -9.40 -20.12 4.15
CA ASP A 537 -10.39 -21.17 3.87
C ASP A 537 -11.07 -21.73 5.11
N ARG A 538 -10.92 -21.14 6.28
CA ARG A 538 -11.60 -21.60 7.47
C ARG A 538 -12.04 -20.47 8.39
N TYR A 539 -13.08 -20.72 9.15
CA TYR A 539 -13.48 -19.94 10.32
C TYR A 539 -13.39 -20.82 11.57
N GLY A 540 -13.23 -20.20 12.73
CA GLY A 540 -13.24 -20.91 14.00
C GLY A 540 -12.29 -20.29 15.02
N VAL A 541 -12.29 -20.89 16.20
CA VAL A 541 -11.47 -20.47 17.35
C VAL A 541 -10.67 -21.64 17.88
N ASP A 542 -9.37 -21.44 17.99
CA ASP A 542 -8.45 -22.33 18.68
C ASP A 542 -8.07 -21.72 20.04
N ILE A 543 -7.93 -22.54 21.09
CA ILE A 543 -7.41 -22.09 22.38
C ILE A 543 -5.95 -22.56 22.49
N LEU A 544 -5.01 -21.67 22.18
CA LEU A 544 -3.60 -22.00 22.29
C LEU A 544 -3.12 -21.92 23.74
N ASN A 545 -2.20 -22.81 24.10
CA ASN A 545 -1.63 -22.90 25.45
C ASN A 545 -2.69 -22.95 26.57
N GLN A 546 -3.90 -23.42 26.27
CA GLN A 546 -5.06 -23.52 27.17
C GLN A 546 -5.58 -22.18 27.72
N SER A 547 -5.16 -21.04 27.17
CA SER A 547 -5.46 -19.71 27.73
C SER A 547 -5.65 -18.60 26.70
N LEU A 548 -5.06 -18.72 25.51
CA LEU A 548 -5.11 -17.69 24.48
C LEU A 548 -6.08 -18.07 23.35
N PRO A 549 -7.24 -17.41 23.25
CA PRO A 549 -8.12 -17.57 22.09
C PRO A 549 -7.47 -17.00 20.83
N VAL A 550 -7.47 -17.78 19.77
CA VAL A 550 -7.07 -17.36 18.43
C VAL A 550 -8.20 -17.63 17.48
N SER A 551 -8.83 -16.58 16.96
CA SER A 551 -9.90 -16.69 15.98
C SER A 551 -9.34 -16.49 14.58
N THR A 552 -9.62 -17.42 13.67
CA THR A 552 -9.29 -17.21 12.26
C THR A 552 -10.14 -16.08 11.70
N ILE A 553 -9.50 -15.19 10.93
CA ILE A 553 -10.16 -14.12 10.21
C ILE A 553 -10.06 -14.40 8.71
N GLN A 554 -11.21 -14.53 8.06
CA GLN A 554 -11.29 -14.84 6.64
C GLN A 554 -11.49 -13.56 5.84
N GLY A 555 -10.60 -13.31 4.88
CA GLY A 555 -10.65 -12.13 4.02
C GLY A 555 -11.81 -12.21 3.03
N ILE A 556 -12.50 -11.09 2.83
CA ILE A 556 -13.53 -10.91 1.80
C ILE A 556 -13.33 -9.58 1.07
N SER A 557 -13.65 -9.57 -0.22
CA SER A 557 -13.62 -8.37 -1.07
C SER A 557 -15.00 -8.00 -1.62
N THR A 558 -16.01 -8.86 -1.45
CA THR A 558 -17.39 -8.61 -1.90
C THR A 558 -18.41 -8.98 -0.82
N VAL A 559 -19.59 -8.38 -0.88
CA VAL A 559 -20.75 -8.73 -0.02
C VAL A 559 -21.15 -10.20 -0.20
N GLN A 560 -21.10 -10.69 -1.43
CA GLN A 560 -21.46 -12.06 -1.78
C GLN A 560 -20.53 -13.09 -1.12
N ASP A 561 -19.23 -12.83 -1.07
CA ASP A 561 -18.28 -13.71 -0.36
C ASP A 561 -18.60 -13.76 1.13
N GLY A 562 -18.89 -12.62 1.74
CA GLY A 562 -19.29 -12.55 3.14
C GLY A 562 -20.57 -13.35 3.42
N LEU A 563 -21.62 -13.15 2.64
CA LEU A 563 -22.88 -13.89 2.78
C LEU A 563 -22.67 -15.38 2.60
N ARG A 564 -21.89 -15.80 1.60
CA ARG A 564 -21.56 -17.22 1.36
C ARG A 564 -20.89 -17.87 2.57
N ILE A 565 -19.92 -17.21 3.20
CA ILE A 565 -19.24 -17.73 4.40
C ILE A 565 -20.21 -17.82 5.57
N LEU A 566 -21.05 -16.81 5.78
CA LEU A 566 -22.02 -16.78 6.88
C LEU A 566 -23.11 -17.83 6.70
N GLU A 567 -23.58 -18.08 5.47
CA GLU A 567 -24.50 -19.17 5.16
C GLU A 567 -23.89 -20.55 5.41
N GLN A 568 -22.62 -20.75 5.04
CA GLN A 568 -21.88 -21.98 5.34
C GLN A 568 -21.74 -22.20 6.86
N ALA A 569 -21.42 -21.13 7.60
CA ALA A 569 -21.34 -21.18 9.06
C ALA A 569 -22.67 -21.55 9.68
N LYS A 570 -23.79 -20.96 9.22
CA LYS A 570 -25.14 -21.29 9.65
C LYS A 570 -25.51 -22.76 9.34
N ALA A 571 -25.20 -23.24 8.15
CA ALA A 571 -25.45 -24.61 7.75
C ALA A 571 -24.70 -25.64 8.60
N GLY A 572 -23.51 -25.31 9.09
CA GLY A 572 -22.69 -26.14 9.97
C GLY A 572 -22.98 -25.98 11.47
N TRP A 573 -23.83 -25.00 11.86
CA TRP A 573 -24.10 -24.70 13.25
C TRP A 573 -25.12 -25.69 13.87
N ASP A 574 -24.83 -26.18 15.07
CA ASP A 574 -25.66 -27.16 15.79
C ASP A 574 -26.90 -26.54 16.48
N GLY A 575 -27.01 -25.22 16.54
CA GLY A 575 -28.08 -24.48 17.21
C GLY A 575 -28.08 -24.60 18.74
N LYS A 576 -27.06 -25.19 19.35
CA LYS A 576 -27.00 -25.51 20.80
C LYS A 576 -25.82 -24.84 21.51
N SER A 577 -24.78 -24.47 20.78
CA SER A 577 -23.59 -23.82 21.31
C SER A 577 -23.24 -22.56 20.53
N PRO A 578 -22.61 -21.57 21.14
CA PRO A 578 -22.19 -20.37 20.40
C PRO A 578 -21.19 -20.71 19.31
N LEU A 579 -21.35 -20.12 18.14
CA LEU A 579 -20.40 -20.19 17.03
C LEU A 579 -19.78 -18.81 16.81
N PHE A 580 -18.49 -18.76 16.52
CA PHE A 580 -17.74 -17.50 16.34
C PHE A 580 -17.15 -17.43 14.94
N VAL A 581 -17.47 -16.35 14.20
CA VAL A 581 -17.04 -16.11 12.83
C VAL A 581 -16.44 -14.70 12.72
N SER A 582 -15.26 -14.59 12.17
CA SER A 582 -14.60 -13.30 11.94
C SER A 582 -14.32 -13.11 10.45
N LEU A 583 -14.78 -11.98 9.90
CA LEU A 583 -14.57 -11.58 8.51
C LEU A 583 -13.64 -10.38 8.42
N GLY A 584 -12.58 -10.51 7.62
CA GLY A 584 -11.67 -9.44 7.26
C GLY A 584 -12.15 -8.73 6.00
N LEU A 585 -12.49 -7.47 6.13
CA LEU A 585 -12.99 -6.64 5.03
C LEU A 585 -11.81 -6.01 4.29
N LEU A 586 -11.68 -6.25 3.00
CA LEU A 586 -10.68 -5.56 2.19
C LEU A 586 -11.06 -4.08 2.08
N ALA A 587 -10.29 -3.22 2.71
CA ALA A 587 -10.59 -1.79 2.83
C ALA A 587 -10.62 -1.05 1.48
N TRP A 588 -9.97 -1.60 0.46
CA TRP A 588 -9.93 -1.03 -0.88
C TRP A 588 -11.18 -1.30 -1.72
N SER A 589 -11.97 -2.33 -1.38
CA SER A 589 -13.15 -2.74 -2.15
C SER A 589 -14.47 -2.63 -1.39
N LEU A 590 -14.48 -2.75 -0.07
CA LEU A 590 -15.68 -2.71 0.75
C LEU A 590 -15.81 -1.41 1.54
N THR A 591 -17.07 -1.04 1.81
CA THR A 591 -17.45 0.16 2.57
C THR A 591 -18.33 -0.20 3.78
N PRO A 592 -18.50 0.66 4.78
CA PRO A 592 -19.50 0.47 5.83
C PRO A 592 -20.93 0.30 5.29
N SER A 593 -21.28 0.93 4.17
CA SER A 593 -22.56 0.72 3.50
C SER A 593 -22.73 -0.71 3.00
N ASP A 594 -21.68 -1.34 2.46
CA ASP A 594 -21.68 -2.75 2.06
C ASP A 594 -21.87 -3.68 3.26
N VAL A 595 -21.18 -3.39 4.37
CA VAL A 595 -21.31 -4.13 5.64
C VAL A 595 -22.73 -4.03 6.19
N ALA A 596 -23.34 -2.84 6.15
CA ALA A 596 -24.70 -2.65 6.58
C ALA A 596 -25.70 -3.39 5.69
N ALA A 597 -25.48 -3.39 4.37
CA ALA A 597 -26.28 -4.14 3.42
C ALA A 597 -26.19 -5.65 3.67
N MET A 598 -24.97 -6.19 3.81
CA MET A 598 -24.74 -7.60 4.13
C MET A 598 -25.40 -8.01 5.44
N THR A 599 -25.30 -7.18 6.47
CA THR A 599 -25.87 -7.47 7.79
C THR A 599 -27.40 -7.54 7.77
N LYS A 600 -28.07 -6.76 6.93
CA LYS A 600 -29.54 -6.78 6.78
C LYS A 600 -30.10 -8.10 6.23
N GLU A 601 -29.30 -8.86 5.53
CA GLU A 601 -29.69 -10.18 4.98
C GLU A 601 -29.61 -11.29 6.03
N LEU A 602 -29.02 -11.03 7.20
CA LEU A 602 -28.81 -12.04 8.24
C LEU A 602 -30.06 -12.26 9.10
N GLY A 603 -30.30 -13.52 9.47
CA GLY A 603 -31.40 -13.91 10.35
C GLY A 603 -31.11 -13.64 11.84
N PRO A 604 -32.12 -13.87 12.72
CA PRO A 604 -32.02 -13.59 14.15
C PRO A 604 -31.03 -14.49 14.92
N GLU A 605 -30.55 -15.55 14.30
CA GLU A 605 -29.52 -16.42 14.84
C GLU A 605 -28.13 -15.76 14.87
N PHE A 606 -27.91 -14.73 14.05
CA PHE A 606 -26.67 -13.98 14.02
C PHE A 606 -26.70 -12.82 15.00
N GLU A 607 -25.56 -12.57 15.63
CA GLU A 607 -25.32 -11.38 16.45
C GLU A 607 -23.98 -10.74 16.09
N ILE A 608 -24.04 -9.49 15.64
CA ILE A 608 -22.85 -8.76 15.22
C ILE A 608 -22.27 -8.03 16.44
N VAL A 609 -20.99 -8.24 16.69
CA VAL A 609 -20.30 -7.71 17.88
C VAL A 609 -18.96 -7.10 17.51
N ARG A 610 -18.48 -6.18 18.34
CA ARG A 610 -17.12 -5.61 18.24
C ARG A 610 -16.08 -6.67 18.63
N GLY A 611 -14.85 -6.48 18.22
CA GLY A 611 -13.73 -7.39 18.51
C GLY A 611 -13.47 -7.61 19.99
N ASP A 612 -13.56 -6.57 20.82
CA ASP A 612 -13.42 -6.68 22.27
C ASP A 612 -14.53 -7.52 22.92
N GLN A 613 -15.78 -7.32 22.49
CA GLN A 613 -16.93 -8.11 22.92
C GLN A 613 -16.82 -9.56 22.40
N TYR A 614 -16.37 -9.74 21.16
CA TYR A 614 -16.18 -11.04 20.53
C TYR A 614 -15.22 -11.94 21.35
N PHE A 615 -14.05 -11.42 21.72
CA PHE A 615 -13.11 -12.18 22.53
C PHE A 615 -13.56 -12.34 23.98
N SER A 616 -14.31 -11.40 24.53
CA SER A 616 -14.95 -11.56 25.84
C SER A 616 -15.92 -12.75 25.85
N LEU A 617 -16.79 -12.85 24.84
CA LEU A 617 -17.74 -13.95 24.67
C LEU A 617 -17.01 -15.30 24.42
N ILE A 618 -15.96 -15.32 23.61
CA ILE A 618 -15.14 -16.53 23.40
C ILE A 618 -14.55 -17.01 24.73
N ARG A 619 -14.01 -16.09 25.53
CA ARG A 619 -13.42 -16.44 26.84
C ARG A 619 -14.48 -16.99 27.80
N GLU A 620 -15.64 -16.37 27.86
CA GLU A 620 -16.78 -16.86 28.65
C GLU A 620 -17.24 -18.25 28.19
N ALA A 621 -17.42 -18.47 26.89
CA ALA A 621 -17.83 -19.75 26.31
C ALA A 621 -16.85 -20.90 26.61
N ASN A 622 -15.56 -20.57 26.79
CA ASN A 622 -14.49 -21.55 27.08
C ASN A 622 -14.06 -21.57 28.55
N GLY A 623 -14.77 -20.88 29.45
CA GLY A 623 -14.43 -20.83 30.89
C GLY A 623 -13.08 -20.17 31.18
N LEU A 624 -12.61 -19.28 30.30
CA LEU A 624 -11.34 -18.56 30.47
C LEU A 624 -11.56 -17.27 31.28
N PRO A 625 -10.56 -16.82 32.07
CA PRO A 625 -10.66 -15.56 32.80
C PRO A 625 -10.89 -14.39 31.88
N VAL A 626 -11.77 -13.46 32.26
CA VAL A 626 -11.93 -12.18 31.55
C VAL A 626 -10.62 -11.41 31.59
N LYS A 627 -10.21 -10.90 30.42
CA LYS A 627 -9.07 -9.96 30.30
C LYS A 627 -9.61 -8.61 29.86
N PRO A 628 -9.14 -7.49 30.46
CA PRO A 628 -9.58 -6.15 30.11
C PRO A 628 -9.17 -5.73 28.71
#